data_2c4468bb76c26207722bc0bf7be03646
#
_entry.id   2c4468bb76c26207722bc0bf7be03646
#
_cell.length_a   1.000
_cell.length_b   1.000
_cell.length_c   1.000
_cell.angle_alpha   90.00
_cell.angle_beta   90.00
_cell.angle_gamma   90.00
#
_symmetry.space_group_name_H-M   'P 1'
#
loop_
_entity.id
_entity.type
_entity.pdbx_description
1 polymer ?
#
loop_
_entity_poly.entity_id
_entity_poly.type
_entity_poly.pdbx_seq_one_letter_code
_entity_poly.pdbx_strand_id
1 'polypeptide(L)'
;MQITHLDGRGPVTAVIRSIGARHPGAHDLVTDGLYLDLRHALRNPADDPAMRYLTGLDTKVYAHVLATSGARELITRTAVQLRTLADEVPWGRLVRLTVACQGGRHRSVAVAEAVARRAWAAWGGECGVEVEHHHIDHPVLPASD
;
A
#
# COMPACT_ATOMS: atom_id res chain seq x y z
N MET A 1 7.35 0.46 12.53
CA MET A 1 7.16 0.69 11.09
C MET A 1 8.17 -0.14 10.29
N GLN A 2 7.74 -0.67 9.18
CA GLN A 2 8.63 -1.39 8.26
C GLN A 2 8.68 -0.66 6.91
N ILE A 3 9.84 -0.70 6.26
CA ILE A 3 10.05 -0.02 4.98
C ILE A 3 10.57 -1.03 3.95
N THR A 4 9.97 -1.03 2.77
CA THR A 4 10.45 -1.77 1.61
C THR A 4 11.10 -0.79 0.65
N HIS A 5 12.32 -1.09 0.21
CA HIS A 5 13.05 -0.29 -0.78
C HIS A 5 13.09 -1.03 -2.10
N LEU A 6 12.56 -0.42 -3.14
CA LEU A 6 12.72 -0.87 -4.52
C LEU A 6 13.67 0.11 -5.20
N ASP A 7 14.93 -0.27 -5.28
CA ASP A 7 15.99 0.63 -5.73
C ASP A 7 15.98 0.80 -7.25
N GLY A 8 16.18 2.03 -7.69
CA GLY A 8 16.36 2.37 -9.09
C GLY A 8 17.73 2.95 -9.35
N ARG A 9 18.08 3.16 -10.63
CA ARG A 9 19.32 3.82 -11.02
C ARG A 9 19.30 5.30 -10.67
N GLY A 10 18.12 5.91 -10.66
CA GLY A 10 17.91 7.30 -10.29
C GLY A 10 17.35 7.42 -8.86
N PRO A 11 16.90 8.63 -8.50
CA PRO A 11 16.37 8.90 -7.17
C PRO A 11 15.04 8.20 -6.92
N VAL A 12 14.65 8.16 -5.63
CA VAL A 12 13.29 7.75 -5.24
C VAL A 12 12.30 8.77 -5.80
N THR A 13 11.31 8.28 -6.55
CA THR A 13 10.30 9.12 -7.21
C THR A 13 8.95 9.02 -6.53
N ALA A 14 8.66 7.89 -5.89
CA ALA A 14 7.38 7.65 -5.24
C ALA A 14 7.57 7.08 -3.85
N VAL A 15 6.74 7.53 -2.91
CA VAL A 15 6.61 6.96 -1.57
C VAL A 15 5.16 6.51 -1.40
N ILE A 16 4.99 5.23 -1.08
CA ILE A 16 3.68 4.64 -0.86
C ILE A 16 3.58 4.29 0.62
N ARG A 17 2.53 4.75 1.28
CA ARG A 17 2.28 4.47 2.69
C ARG A 17 1.10 3.56 2.85
N SER A 18 1.23 2.56 3.72
CA SER A 18 0.09 1.79 4.19
C SER A 18 -0.25 2.22 5.62
N ILE A 19 -1.52 2.43 5.88
CA ILE A 19 -2.02 2.84 7.19
C ILE A 19 -3.26 2.04 7.59
N GLY A 20 -3.55 2.03 8.88
CA GLY A 20 -4.81 1.56 9.42
C GLY A 20 -5.67 2.74 9.87
N ALA A 21 -6.78 2.97 9.18
CA ALA A 21 -7.61 4.16 9.40
C ALA A 21 -8.20 4.23 10.82
N ARG A 22 -8.34 3.08 11.50
CA ARG A 22 -8.88 3.03 12.86
C ARG A 22 -7.85 3.33 13.95
N HIS A 23 -6.56 3.38 13.63
CA HIS A 23 -5.53 3.72 14.61
C HIS A 23 -5.54 5.22 14.92
N PRO A 24 -5.31 5.62 16.19
CA PRO A 24 -5.16 7.04 16.53
C PRO A 24 -4.03 7.68 15.73
N GLY A 25 -4.26 8.90 15.26
CA GLY A 25 -3.26 9.64 14.49
C GLY A 25 -3.13 9.25 13.03
N ALA A 26 -3.92 8.29 12.54
CA ALA A 26 -3.84 7.86 11.15
C ALA A 26 -4.08 9.02 10.17
N HIS A 27 -4.98 9.95 10.50
CA HIS A 27 -5.27 11.11 9.65
C HIS A 27 -4.04 12.00 9.42
N ASP A 28 -3.16 12.09 10.40
CA ASP A 28 -1.96 12.93 10.31
C ASP A 28 -0.93 12.35 9.33
N LEU A 29 -1.08 11.09 8.95
CA LEU A 29 -0.21 10.41 7.98
C LEU A 29 -0.67 10.61 6.55
N VAL A 30 -1.88 11.09 6.33
CA VAL A 30 -2.39 11.38 4.98
C VAL A 30 -1.82 12.72 4.54
N THR A 31 -1.02 12.69 3.49
CA THR A 31 -0.37 13.88 2.93
C THR A 31 -0.87 14.13 1.52
N ASP A 32 -0.29 15.12 0.85
CA ASP A 32 -0.58 15.40 -0.55
C ASP A 32 -0.35 14.17 -1.42
N GLY A 33 -1.19 14.00 -2.43
CA GLY A 33 -1.07 12.91 -3.38
C GLY A 33 -2.34 12.08 -3.47
N LEU A 34 -2.17 10.84 -3.87
CA LEU A 34 -3.27 9.91 -4.03
C LEU A 34 -3.65 9.24 -2.71
N TYR A 35 -4.93 8.96 -2.56
CA TYR A 35 -5.45 8.22 -1.41
C TYR A 35 -6.34 7.08 -1.89
N LEU A 36 -6.05 5.87 -1.42
CA LEU A 36 -6.81 4.67 -1.76
C LEU A 36 -7.37 4.06 -0.47
N ASP A 37 -8.68 4.11 -0.31
CA ASP A 37 -9.37 3.59 0.87
C ASP A 37 -9.93 2.20 0.56
N LEU A 38 -9.40 1.19 1.27
CA LEU A 38 -9.80 -0.21 1.10
C LEU A 38 -10.74 -0.70 2.21
N ARG A 39 -11.23 0.19 3.08
CA ARG A 39 -12.02 -0.26 4.24
C ARG A 39 -13.27 -1.04 3.83
N HIS A 40 -13.84 -0.70 2.69
CA HIS A 40 -15.06 -1.34 2.17
C HIS A 40 -14.81 -2.09 0.85
N ALA A 41 -13.54 -2.27 0.50
CA ALA A 41 -13.13 -3.01 -0.69
C ALA A 41 -12.29 -4.21 -0.27
N LEU A 42 -12.34 -5.27 -1.04
CA LEU A 42 -11.60 -6.51 -0.83
C LEU A 42 -11.98 -7.19 0.50
N ARG A 43 -11.84 -8.50 0.54
CA ARG A 43 -12.16 -9.27 1.73
C ARG A 43 -11.07 -9.10 2.79
N ASN A 44 -11.47 -8.81 4.04
CA ASN A 44 -10.53 -8.59 5.13
C ASN A 44 -9.92 -9.91 5.60
N PRO A 45 -8.60 -10.14 5.46
CA PRO A 45 -7.93 -11.35 5.94
C PRO A 45 -8.04 -11.56 7.45
N ALA A 46 -8.29 -10.51 8.25
CA ALA A 46 -8.47 -10.64 9.69
C ALA A 46 -9.70 -11.50 10.05
N ASP A 47 -10.65 -11.70 9.12
CA ASP A 47 -11.79 -12.57 9.33
C ASP A 47 -11.42 -14.05 9.31
N ASP A 48 -10.25 -14.42 8.75
CA ASP A 48 -9.74 -15.78 8.74
C ASP A 48 -8.75 -15.95 9.89
N PRO A 49 -9.04 -16.83 10.88
CA PRO A 49 -8.13 -17.05 12.02
C PRO A 49 -6.72 -17.43 11.60
N ALA A 50 -6.55 -18.12 10.47
CA ALA A 50 -5.24 -18.54 9.98
C ALA A 50 -4.38 -17.36 9.49
N MET A 51 -4.99 -16.23 9.16
CA MET A 51 -4.29 -15.05 8.64
C MET A 51 -4.33 -13.86 9.57
N ARG A 52 -5.16 -13.89 10.62
CA ARG A 52 -5.42 -12.73 11.48
C ARG A 52 -4.16 -12.08 12.02
N TYR A 53 -3.20 -12.88 12.48
CA TYR A 53 -1.98 -12.38 13.10
C TYR A 53 -0.78 -12.33 12.15
N LEU A 54 -0.96 -12.72 10.89
CA LEU A 54 0.01 -12.52 9.82
C LEU A 54 -0.11 -11.08 9.29
N THR A 55 0.75 -10.73 8.36
CA THR A 55 0.71 -9.40 7.72
C THR A 55 0.65 -9.53 6.20
N GLY A 56 0.39 -8.42 5.52
CA GLY A 56 0.40 -8.38 4.06
C GLY A 56 1.77 -8.66 3.42
N LEU A 57 2.85 -8.68 4.22
CA LEU A 57 4.17 -9.11 3.74
C LEU A 57 4.32 -10.63 3.76
N ASP A 58 3.49 -11.34 4.50
CA ASP A 58 3.48 -12.80 4.48
C ASP A 58 2.89 -13.31 3.17
N THR A 59 3.54 -14.27 2.55
CA THR A 59 3.15 -14.80 1.24
C THR A 59 1.69 -15.24 1.20
N LYS A 60 1.21 -15.88 2.26
CA LYS A 60 -0.17 -16.36 2.34
C LYS A 60 -1.18 -15.22 2.29
N VAL A 61 -0.95 -14.16 3.05
CA VAL A 61 -1.85 -13.00 3.09
C VAL A 61 -1.77 -12.22 1.77
N TYR A 62 -0.57 -11.98 1.28
CA TYR A 62 -0.35 -11.29 0.02
C TYR A 62 -1.08 -11.99 -1.13
N ALA A 63 -0.90 -13.31 -1.26
CA ALA A 63 -1.58 -14.09 -2.29
C ALA A 63 -3.10 -14.06 -2.14
N HIS A 64 -3.60 -14.13 -0.91
CA HIS A 64 -5.03 -14.07 -0.62
C HIS A 64 -5.64 -12.72 -1.06
N VAL A 65 -4.99 -11.62 -0.70
CA VAL A 65 -5.47 -10.28 -1.07
C VAL A 65 -5.46 -10.10 -2.58
N LEU A 66 -4.39 -10.50 -3.25
CA LEU A 66 -4.28 -10.35 -4.71
C LEU A 66 -5.25 -11.25 -5.48
N ALA A 67 -5.63 -12.39 -4.92
CA ALA A 67 -6.61 -13.30 -5.51
C ALA A 67 -8.06 -12.83 -5.30
N THR A 68 -8.30 -11.85 -4.45
CA THR A 68 -9.63 -11.30 -4.20
C THR A 68 -10.17 -10.64 -5.47
N SER A 69 -11.47 -10.85 -5.74
CA SER A 69 -12.14 -10.28 -6.91
C SER A 69 -11.96 -8.76 -6.95
N GLY A 70 -11.51 -8.24 -8.09
CA GLY A 70 -11.28 -6.81 -8.31
C GLY A 70 -9.92 -6.29 -7.85
N ALA A 71 -9.12 -7.10 -7.13
CA ALA A 71 -7.85 -6.64 -6.57
C ALA A 71 -6.83 -6.28 -7.66
N ARG A 72 -6.69 -7.12 -8.67
CA ARG A 72 -5.72 -6.89 -9.75
C ARG A 72 -6.03 -5.65 -10.56
N GLU A 73 -7.30 -5.44 -10.88
CA GLU A 73 -7.77 -4.25 -11.61
C GLU A 73 -7.52 -2.98 -10.81
N LEU A 74 -7.82 -3.02 -9.51
CA LEU A 74 -7.60 -1.90 -8.60
C LEU A 74 -6.10 -1.56 -8.50
N ILE A 75 -5.25 -2.57 -8.36
CA ILE A 75 -3.79 -2.40 -8.28
C ILE A 75 -3.26 -1.81 -9.58
N THR A 76 -3.67 -2.35 -10.72
CA THR A 76 -3.24 -1.86 -12.04
C THR A 76 -3.64 -0.41 -12.24
N ARG A 77 -4.90 -0.06 -11.94
CA ARG A 77 -5.41 1.30 -12.07
C ARG A 77 -4.68 2.28 -11.16
N THR A 78 -4.43 1.87 -9.92
CA THR A 78 -3.73 2.73 -8.96
C THR A 78 -2.29 2.96 -9.37
N ALA A 79 -1.60 1.94 -9.86
CA ALA A 79 -0.24 2.09 -10.35
C ALA A 79 -0.17 3.05 -11.55
N VAL A 80 -1.14 2.98 -12.47
CA VAL A 80 -1.24 3.92 -13.60
C VAL A 80 -1.46 5.34 -13.10
N GLN A 81 -2.37 5.53 -12.14
CA GLN A 81 -2.62 6.86 -11.56
C GLN A 81 -1.37 7.44 -10.91
N LEU A 82 -0.62 6.63 -10.19
CA LEU A 82 0.62 7.06 -9.54
C LEU A 82 1.66 7.49 -10.57
N ARG A 83 1.82 6.73 -11.64
CA ARG A 83 2.75 7.06 -12.71
C ARG A 83 2.33 8.32 -13.47
N THR A 84 1.04 8.47 -13.73
CA THR A 84 0.51 9.68 -14.37
C THR A 84 0.79 10.90 -13.50
N LEU A 85 0.58 10.80 -12.19
CA LEU A 85 0.90 11.88 -11.25
C LEU A 85 2.40 12.21 -11.29
N ALA A 86 3.26 11.18 -11.31
CA ALA A 86 4.70 11.38 -11.36
C ALA A 86 5.14 12.14 -12.64
N ASP A 87 4.47 11.89 -13.75
CA ASP A 87 4.75 12.58 -15.03
C ASP A 87 4.29 14.06 -15.00
N GLU A 88 3.33 14.38 -14.15
CA GLU A 88 2.75 15.74 -14.06
C GLU A 88 3.50 16.66 -13.11
N VAL A 89 4.26 16.11 -12.14
CA VAL A 89 4.98 16.93 -11.18
C VAL A 89 6.36 17.32 -11.74
N PRO A 90 6.94 18.46 -11.26
CA PRO A 90 8.29 18.83 -11.67
C PRO A 90 9.31 17.74 -11.33
N TRP A 91 10.30 17.58 -12.20
CA TRP A 91 11.38 16.61 -11.98
C TRP A 91 12.05 16.84 -10.62
N GLY A 92 12.32 15.74 -9.90
CA GLY A 92 12.92 15.76 -8.58
C GLY A 92 11.91 15.84 -7.43
N ARG A 93 10.61 16.02 -7.73
CA ARG A 93 9.57 15.98 -6.71
C ARG A 93 9.06 14.57 -6.49
N LEU A 94 8.86 14.23 -5.21
CA LEU A 94 8.25 12.95 -4.84
C LEU A 94 6.74 13.00 -5.06
N VAL A 95 6.19 11.90 -5.55
CA VAL A 95 4.74 11.67 -5.52
C VAL A 95 4.41 10.71 -4.40
N ARG A 96 3.23 10.84 -3.83
CA ARG A 96 2.81 10.06 -2.67
C ARG A 96 1.48 9.38 -2.93
N LEU A 97 1.38 8.15 -2.40
CA LEU A 97 0.14 7.38 -2.34
C LEU A 97 -0.03 6.89 -0.92
N THR A 98 -1.21 7.09 -0.35
CA THR A 98 -1.59 6.48 0.93
C THR A 98 -2.65 5.42 0.67
N VAL A 99 -2.41 4.21 1.16
CA VAL A 99 -3.33 3.07 1.06
C VAL A 99 -3.82 2.74 2.47
N ALA A 100 -5.11 2.82 2.69
CA ALA A 100 -5.71 2.62 4.00
C ALA A 100 -6.65 1.40 4.02
N CYS A 101 -6.56 0.60 5.06
CA CYS A 101 -7.59 -0.36 5.43
C CYS A 101 -7.96 -0.14 6.90
N GLN A 102 -8.73 -1.01 7.52
CA GLN A 102 -9.16 -0.81 8.92
C GLN A 102 -7.97 -0.81 9.87
N GLY A 103 -7.18 -1.86 9.85
CA GLY A 103 -6.10 -2.06 10.81
C GLY A 103 -4.69 -1.75 10.32
N GLY A 104 -4.48 -1.61 9.02
CA GLY A 104 -3.16 -1.32 8.45
C GLY A 104 -2.18 -2.49 8.48
N ARG A 105 -2.67 -3.72 8.57
CA ARG A 105 -1.86 -4.91 8.74
C ARG A 105 -1.89 -5.85 7.53
N HIS A 106 -3.01 -5.96 6.83
CA HIS A 106 -3.22 -6.94 5.76
C HIS A 106 -3.43 -6.32 4.40
N ARG A 107 -4.65 -5.80 4.12
CA ARG A 107 -5.02 -5.32 2.78
C ARG A 107 -4.17 -4.14 2.32
N SER A 108 -4.02 -3.13 3.16
CA SER A 108 -3.25 -1.94 2.80
C SER A 108 -1.79 -2.27 2.56
N VAL A 109 -1.20 -3.17 3.37
CA VAL A 109 0.19 -3.60 3.21
C VAL A 109 0.36 -4.36 1.89
N ALA A 110 -0.48 -5.35 1.61
CA ALA A 110 -0.39 -6.14 0.40
C ALA A 110 -0.61 -5.29 -0.86
N VAL A 111 -1.62 -4.43 -0.85
CA VAL A 111 -1.92 -3.57 -2.01
C VAL A 111 -0.81 -2.53 -2.22
N ALA A 112 -0.30 -1.92 -1.15
CA ALA A 112 0.81 -0.96 -1.26
C ALA A 112 2.04 -1.61 -1.90
N GLU A 113 2.41 -2.81 -1.47
CA GLU A 113 3.52 -3.57 -2.05
C GLU A 113 3.29 -3.87 -3.53
N ALA A 114 2.08 -4.33 -3.87
CA ALA A 114 1.75 -4.69 -5.25
C ALA A 114 1.75 -3.48 -6.18
N VAL A 115 1.20 -2.35 -5.74
CA VAL A 115 1.21 -1.10 -6.52
C VAL A 115 2.65 -0.63 -6.72
N ALA A 116 3.46 -0.66 -5.65
CA ALA A 116 4.86 -0.24 -5.71
C ALA A 116 5.65 -1.07 -6.72
N ARG A 117 5.53 -2.40 -6.67
CA ARG A 117 6.25 -3.30 -7.58
C ARG A 117 5.82 -3.09 -9.01
N ARG A 118 4.54 -2.87 -9.24
CA ARG A 118 4.02 -2.64 -10.60
C ARG A 118 4.50 -1.32 -11.18
N ALA A 119 4.48 -0.24 -10.39
CA ALA A 119 4.99 1.06 -10.84
C ALA A 119 6.50 1.01 -11.07
N TRP A 120 7.24 0.41 -10.15
CA TRP A 120 8.69 0.25 -10.25
C TRP A 120 9.09 -0.54 -11.51
N ALA A 121 8.43 -1.65 -11.77
CA ALA A 121 8.69 -2.46 -12.96
C ALA A 121 8.38 -1.69 -14.25
N ALA A 122 7.31 -0.91 -14.26
CA ALA A 122 6.93 -0.10 -15.42
C ALA A 122 7.92 1.05 -15.69
N TRP A 123 8.62 1.53 -14.66
CA TRP A 123 9.71 2.49 -14.84
C TRP A 123 11.03 1.82 -15.24
N GLY A 124 11.05 0.49 -15.37
CA GLY A 124 12.24 -0.23 -15.86
C GLY A 124 13.47 -0.10 -14.98
N GLY A 125 13.29 0.17 -13.68
CA GLY A 125 14.40 0.37 -12.75
C GLY A 125 15.05 1.74 -12.83
N GLU A 126 14.48 2.69 -13.58
CA GLU A 126 15.02 4.06 -13.65
C GLU A 126 14.82 4.82 -12.35
N CYS A 127 13.69 4.60 -11.69
CA CYS A 127 13.29 5.32 -10.48
C CYS A 127 13.17 4.37 -9.30
N GLY A 128 13.57 4.84 -8.12
CA GLY A 128 13.32 4.12 -6.87
C GLY A 128 11.89 4.34 -6.35
N VAL A 129 11.38 3.36 -5.62
CA VAL A 129 10.10 3.44 -4.93
C VAL A 129 10.29 2.96 -3.50
N GLU A 130 9.76 3.70 -2.54
CA GLU A 130 9.76 3.30 -1.14
C GLU A 130 8.34 3.02 -0.67
N VAL A 131 8.19 1.98 0.15
CA VAL A 131 6.92 1.63 0.78
C VAL A 131 7.09 1.68 2.28
N GLU A 132 6.26 2.48 2.95
CA GLU A 132 6.27 2.65 4.41
C GLU A 132 5.01 2.03 4.99
N HIS A 133 5.17 1.02 5.85
CA HIS A 133 4.06 0.37 6.54
C HIS A 133 3.97 0.88 7.97
N HIS A 134 3.09 1.85 8.21
CA HIS A 134 3.05 2.57 9.49
C HIS A 134 2.42 1.78 10.63
N HIS A 135 1.46 0.90 10.34
CA HIS A 135 0.71 0.18 11.36
C HIS A 135 0.88 -1.35 11.30
N ILE A 136 1.84 -1.83 10.52
CA ILE A 136 2.04 -3.28 10.32
C ILE A 136 2.36 -4.01 11.63
N ASP A 137 3.07 -3.35 12.54
CA ASP A 137 3.50 -3.91 13.81
C ASP A 137 2.51 -3.62 14.96
N HIS A 138 1.42 -2.91 14.67
CA HIS A 138 0.41 -2.59 15.67
C HIS A 138 -0.47 -3.82 15.94
N PRO A 139 -1.06 -3.92 17.16
CA PRO A 139 -1.93 -5.04 17.48
C PRO A 139 -3.13 -5.13 16.53
N VAL A 140 -3.62 -6.35 16.34
CA VAL A 140 -4.87 -6.58 15.61
C VAL A 140 -5.99 -5.89 16.37
N LEU A 141 -6.74 -5.04 15.67
CA LEU A 141 -7.85 -4.33 16.25
C LEU A 141 -9.04 -5.25 16.46
N PRO A 142 -9.83 -5.03 17.55
CA PRO A 142 -11.06 -5.79 17.73
C PRO A 142 -12.03 -5.55 16.57
N ALA A 143 -12.89 -6.53 16.31
CA ALA A 143 -13.92 -6.40 15.28
C ALA A 143 -14.77 -5.15 15.55
N SER A 144 -15.08 -4.41 14.49
CA SER A 144 -16.00 -3.27 14.61
C SER A 144 -17.44 -3.79 14.61
N ASP A 145 -18.22 -3.26 15.52
CA ASP A 145 -19.64 -3.58 15.60
C ASP A 145 -20.42 -2.98 14.44
#